data_18c9d7b42eea60537f9c80a6818d45f7
#
_entry.id   18c9d7b42eea60537f9c80a6818d45f7
#
_cell.length_a   1.000
_cell.length_b   1.000
_cell.length_c   1.000
_cell.angle_alpha   90.00
_cell.angle_beta   90.00
_cell.angle_gamma   90.00
#
_symmetry.space_group_name_H-M   'P 1'
#
loop_
_entity.id
_entity.type
_entity.pdbx_description
1 polymer ?
#
loop_
_entity_poly.entity_id
_entity_poly.type
_entity_poly.pdbx_seq_one_letter_code
_entity_poly.pdbx_strand_id
1 'polypeptide(L)'
;MPGIDFRRLRAEITMTEVLDLLGFVVVERRGDQVRGQCPFHEPSPRGKHRSFSANLRRHLFHCFKCGAAGNALDLWARASKKPVHAAALELCDRLHKEVPYLPSRRTS
;
A
#
# COMPACT_ATOMS: atom_id res chain seq x y z
N MET A 1 -1.19 -3.34 -26.12
CA MET A 1 -1.96 -3.47 -24.90
C MET A 1 -1.97 -2.17 -24.12
N PRO A 2 -3.09 -1.76 -23.59
CA PRO A 2 -3.11 -0.56 -22.77
C PRO A 2 -2.41 -0.84 -21.43
N GLY A 3 -1.68 0.16 -20.97
CA GLY A 3 -1.05 0.09 -19.66
C GLY A 3 -2.04 0.39 -18.53
N ILE A 4 -1.62 0.12 -17.31
CA ILE A 4 -2.43 0.43 -16.14
C ILE A 4 -2.42 1.94 -15.90
N ASP A 5 -3.58 2.50 -15.64
CA ASP A 5 -3.69 3.88 -15.20
C ASP A 5 -3.40 3.94 -13.70
N PHE A 6 -2.13 4.07 -13.35
CA PHE A 6 -1.71 4.08 -11.95
C PHE A 6 -2.24 5.28 -11.18
N ARG A 7 -2.45 6.39 -11.85
CA ARG A 7 -3.00 7.57 -11.20
C ARG A 7 -4.42 7.29 -10.70
N ARG A 8 -5.24 6.69 -11.55
CA ARG A 8 -6.60 6.32 -11.18
C ARG A 8 -6.61 5.21 -10.15
N LEU A 9 -5.74 4.23 -10.33
CA LEU A 9 -5.63 3.11 -9.38
C LEU A 9 -5.29 3.60 -7.98
N ARG A 10 -4.32 4.51 -7.86
CA ARG A 10 -3.94 5.06 -6.56
C ARG A 10 -5.09 5.82 -5.90
N ALA A 11 -5.95 6.44 -6.70
CA ALA A 11 -7.12 7.13 -6.16
C ALA A 11 -8.20 6.15 -5.67
N GLU A 12 -8.24 4.96 -6.23
CA GLU A 12 -9.24 3.95 -5.88
C GLU A 12 -8.82 3.01 -4.76
N ILE A 13 -7.52 2.91 -4.49
CA ILE A 13 -6.99 2.04 -3.44
C ILE A 13 -6.71 2.87 -2.20
N THR A 14 -7.28 2.46 -1.07
CA THR A 14 -7.05 3.15 0.19
C THR A 14 -5.98 2.46 1.01
N MET A 15 -5.31 3.24 1.86
CA MET A 15 -4.32 2.70 2.78
C MET A 15 -4.97 1.68 3.72
N THR A 16 -6.19 1.94 4.18
CA THR A 16 -6.91 1.03 5.06
C THR A 16 -7.10 -0.34 4.42
N GLU A 17 -7.49 -0.38 3.15
CA GLU A 17 -7.68 -1.65 2.44
C GLU A 17 -6.41 -2.47 2.39
N VAL A 18 -5.28 -1.82 2.09
CA VAL A 18 -4.00 -2.52 1.99
C VAL A 18 -3.54 -3.00 3.36
N LEU A 19 -3.67 -2.16 4.38
CA LEU A 19 -3.30 -2.56 5.75
C LEU A 19 -4.12 -3.75 6.22
N ASP A 20 -5.41 -3.78 5.90
CA ASP A 20 -6.28 -4.90 6.25
C ASP A 20 -5.82 -6.19 5.57
N LEU A 21 -5.47 -6.13 4.30
CA LEU A 21 -4.97 -7.30 3.58
C LEU A 21 -3.66 -7.83 4.16
N LEU A 22 -2.82 -6.93 4.68
CA LEU A 22 -1.54 -7.31 5.27
C LEU A 22 -1.68 -7.80 6.71
N GLY A 23 -2.88 -7.69 7.28
CA GLY A 23 -3.08 -8.06 8.68
C GLY A 23 -2.39 -7.10 9.65
N PHE A 24 -2.26 -5.83 9.26
CA PHE A 24 -1.57 -4.84 10.08
C PHE A 24 -2.32 -4.59 11.39
N VAL A 25 -1.59 -4.65 12.48
CA VAL A 25 -2.15 -4.39 13.82
C VAL A 25 -1.82 -2.97 14.22
N VAL A 26 -2.85 -2.16 14.48
CA VAL A 26 -2.67 -0.79 14.93
C VAL A 26 -2.32 -0.81 16.42
N VAL A 27 -1.13 -0.30 16.73
CA VAL A 27 -0.66 -0.19 18.14
C VAL A 27 -1.04 1.15 18.71
N GLU A 28 -1.02 2.19 17.86
CA GLU A 28 -1.36 3.55 18.28
C GLU A 28 -2.10 4.25 17.15
N ARG A 29 -3.09 5.04 17.50
CA ARG A 29 -3.84 5.82 16.52
C ARG A 29 -4.06 7.24 17.02
N ARG A 30 -3.82 8.21 16.13
CA ARG A 30 -4.12 9.61 16.40
C ARG A 30 -4.79 10.17 15.14
N GLY A 31 -6.12 10.34 15.19
CA GLY A 31 -6.86 10.78 14.03
C GLY A 31 -6.69 9.83 12.86
N ASP A 32 -6.17 10.33 11.76
CA ASP A 32 -5.92 9.53 10.55
C ASP A 32 -4.54 8.87 10.53
N GLN A 33 -3.75 9.09 11.58
CA GLN A 33 -2.41 8.53 11.67
C GLN A 33 -2.44 7.26 12.52
N VAL A 34 -1.96 6.15 11.95
CA VAL A 34 -1.84 4.89 12.67
C VAL A 34 -0.39 4.45 12.70
N ARG A 35 0.00 3.79 13.79
CA ARG A 35 1.35 3.30 13.97
C ARG A 35 1.32 1.85 14.41
N GLY A 36 2.33 1.10 14.01
CA GLY A 36 2.46 -0.29 14.37
C GLY A 36 3.76 -0.88 13.87
N GLN A 37 3.80 -2.19 13.82
CA GLN A 37 4.98 -2.92 13.36
C GLN A 37 5.08 -2.84 11.84
N CYS A 38 6.28 -2.57 11.34
CA CYS A 38 6.54 -2.53 9.92
C CYS A 38 6.38 -3.93 9.31
N PRO A 39 5.62 -4.07 8.21
CA PRO A 39 5.44 -5.37 7.57
C PRO A 39 6.65 -5.85 6.76
N PHE A 40 7.69 -5.03 6.63
CA PHE A 40 8.85 -5.33 5.79
C PHE A 40 10.01 -5.96 6.51
N HIS A 41 10.01 -5.96 7.82
CA HIS A 41 11.08 -6.55 8.61
C HIS A 41 10.50 -7.19 9.87
N GLU A 42 11.28 -8.08 10.44
CA GLU A 42 10.84 -8.79 11.63
C GLU A 42 10.79 -7.86 12.84
N PRO A 43 9.87 -8.15 13.77
CA PRO A 43 9.77 -7.34 14.98
C PRO A 43 11.03 -7.50 15.83
N SER A 44 11.46 -6.39 16.41
CA SER A 44 12.54 -6.43 17.39
C SER A 44 12.02 -7.03 18.68
N PRO A 45 12.74 -7.98 19.30
CA PRO A 45 12.30 -8.56 20.58
C PRO A 45 12.18 -7.52 21.70
N ARG A 46 12.89 -6.42 21.59
CA ARG A 46 12.83 -5.32 22.55
C ARG A 46 12.11 -4.09 22.00
N GLY A 47 11.65 -4.16 20.77
CA GLY A 47 11.11 -2.99 20.09
C GLY A 47 9.70 -2.67 20.52
N LYS A 48 9.45 -1.39 20.60
CA LYS A 48 8.09 -0.90 20.56
C LYS A 48 7.67 -1.05 19.12
N HIS A 49 6.63 -1.80 18.85
CA HIS A 49 6.18 -2.06 17.48
C HIS A 49 5.50 -0.83 16.88
N ARG A 50 6.24 0.26 16.76
CA ARG A 50 5.73 1.55 16.29
C ARG A 50 6.61 2.20 15.22
N SER A 51 7.50 1.43 14.62
CA SER A 51 8.39 1.98 13.59
C SER A 51 7.65 2.36 12.31
N PHE A 52 6.52 1.74 12.05
CA PHE A 52 5.73 1.99 10.86
C PHE A 52 4.60 2.97 11.17
N SER A 53 4.46 3.97 10.29
CA SER A 53 3.41 4.97 10.40
C SER A 53 2.67 5.07 9.08
N ALA A 54 1.37 5.16 9.12
CA ALA A 54 0.55 5.32 7.92
C ALA A 54 -0.49 6.40 8.13
N ASN A 55 -0.69 7.22 7.10
CA ASN A 55 -1.73 8.25 7.10
C ASN A 55 -2.90 7.73 6.27
N LEU A 56 -4.03 7.50 6.93
CA LEU A 56 -5.20 6.91 6.28
C LEU A 56 -5.93 7.89 5.36
N ARG A 57 -5.72 9.17 5.56
CA ARG A 57 -6.33 10.20 4.73
C ARG A 57 -5.54 10.45 3.46
N ARG A 58 -4.21 10.53 3.60
CA ARG A 58 -3.32 10.80 2.47
C ARG A 58 -2.86 9.54 1.75
N HIS A 59 -3.14 8.38 2.33
CA HIS A 59 -2.71 7.07 1.80
C HIS A 59 -1.20 6.99 1.59
N LEU A 60 -0.47 7.45 2.63
CA LEU A 60 0.99 7.42 2.63
C LEU A 60 1.48 6.64 3.83
N PHE A 61 2.62 6.00 3.68
CA PHE A 61 3.26 5.29 4.79
C PHE A 61 4.73 5.66 4.89
N HIS A 62 5.29 5.43 6.06
CA HIS A 62 6.72 5.62 6.31
C HIS A 62 7.15 4.73 7.47
N CYS A 63 8.25 4.01 7.28
CA CYS A 63 8.89 3.25 8.36
C CYS A 63 10.12 4.01 8.82
N PHE A 64 10.13 4.41 10.08
CA PHE A 64 11.24 5.18 10.64
C PHE A 64 12.49 4.34 10.86
N LYS A 65 12.37 3.03 10.84
CA LYS A 65 13.49 2.13 11.03
C LYS A 65 14.18 1.77 9.73
N CYS A 66 13.44 1.38 8.70
CA CYS A 66 14.03 0.94 7.44
C CYS A 66 13.96 2.01 6.34
N GLY A 67 13.29 3.12 6.60
CA GLY A 67 13.20 4.22 5.63
C GLY A 67 12.22 3.98 4.49
N ALA A 68 11.51 2.88 4.48
CA ALA A 68 10.53 2.61 3.44
C ALA A 68 9.39 3.63 3.51
N ALA A 69 9.00 4.14 2.35
CA ALA A 69 7.93 5.14 2.28
C ALA A 69 7.25 5.07 0.92
N GLY A 70 6.02 5.53 0.85
CA GLY A 70 5.28 5.56 -0.40
C GLY A 70 3.78 5.62 -0.19
N ASN A 71 3.05 5.27 -1.23
CA ASN A 71 1.58 5.22 -1.20
C ASN A 71 1.08 3.79 -0.93
N ALA A 72 -0.24 3.61 -0.96
CA ALA A 72 -0.83 2.29 -0.67
C ALA A 72 -0.38 1.22 -1.66
N LEU A 73 -0.26 1.55 -2.94
CA LEU A 73 0.20 0.59 -3.94
C LEU A 73 1.67 0.22 -3.71
N ASP A 74 2.50 1.22 -3.39
CA ASP A 74 3.91 0.97 -3.06
C ASP A 74 4.03 0.04 -1.84
N LEU A 75 3.15 0.22 -0.87
CA LEU A 75 3.13 -0.62 0.31
C LEU A 75 2.85 -2.08 -0.06
N TRP A 76 1.85 -2.31 -0.89
CA TRP A 76 1.52 -3.67 -1.33
C TRP A 76 2.64 -4.28 -2.16
N ALA A 77 3.18 -3.52 -3.10
CA ALA A 77 4.26 -4.00 -3.95
C ALA A 77 5.48 -4.41 -3.12
N ARG A 78 5.85 -3.58 -2.16
CA ARG A 78 7.00 -3.87 -1.30
C ARG A 78 6.73 -5.05 -0.37
N ALA A 79 5.56 -5.13 0.21
CA ALA A 79 5.20 -6.23 1.11
C ALA A 79 5.10 -7.56 0.36
N SER A 80 4.59 -7.56 -0.86
CA SER A 80 4.46 -8.77 -1.66
C SER A 80 5.73 -9.10 -2.43
N LYS A 81 6.73 -8.21 -2.40
CA LYS A 81 8.00 -8.37 -3.10
C LYS A 81 7.82 -8.56 -4.61
N LYS A 82 6.92 -7.78 -5.18
CA LYS A 82 6.61 -7.83 -6.60
C LYS A 82 6.83 -6.47 -7.26
N PRO A 83 7.09 -6.45 -8.56
CA PRO A 83 7.09 -5.19 -9.30
C PRO A 83 5.72 -4.51 -9.19
N VAL A 84 5.72 -3.19 -9.28
CA VAL A 84 4.49 -2.41 -9.11
C VAL A 84 3.37 -2.88 -10.05
N HIS A 85 3.70 -3.20 -11.28
CA HIS A 85 2.70 -3.67 -12.24
C HIS A 85 2.02 -4.97 -11.78
N ALA A 86 2.81 -5.97 -11.41
CA ALA A 86 2.28 -7.24 -10.93
C ALA A 86 1.52 -7.06 -9.61
N ALA A 87 2.05 -6.21 -8.73
CA ALA A 87 1.39 -5.92 -7.47
C ALA A 87 0.04 -5.25 -7.68
N ALA A 88 -0.06 -4.36 -8.66
CA ALA A 88 -1.32 -3.68 -8.97
C ALA A 88 -2.39 -4.67 -9.42
N LEU A 89 -2.03 -5.61 -10.29
CA LEU A 89 -2.97 -6.62 -10.77
C LEU A 89 -3.44 -7.53 -9.62
N GLU A 90 -2.51 -7.95 -8.78
CA GLU A 90 -2.85 -8.79 -7.64
C GLU A 90 -3.74 -8.06 -6.64
N LEU A 91 -3.41 -6.81 -6.36
CA LEU A 91 -4.17 -6.01 -5.41
C LEU A 91 -5.61 -5.80 -5.88
N CYS A 92 -5.80 -5.49 -7.14
CA CYS A 92 -7.15 -5.35 -7.70
C CYS A 92 -7.93 -6.65 -7.56
N ASP A 93 -7.29 -7.77 -7.81
CA ASP A 93 -7.92 -9.09 -7.66
C ASP A 93 -8.32 -9.33 -6.20
N ARG A 94 -7.43 -9.04 -5.27
CA ARG A 94 -7.70 -9.23 -3.84
C ARG A 94 -8.81 -8.32 -3.32
N LEU A 95 -8.90 -7.12 -3.84
CA LEU A 95 -9.91 -6.15 -3.42
C LEU A 95 -11.18 -6.22 -4.26
N HIS A 96 -11.24 -7.13 -5.22
CA HIS A 96 -12.38 -7.26 -6.14
C HIS A 96 -12.67 -5.96 -6.88
N LYS A 97 -11.61 -5.29 -7.33
CA LYS A 97 -11.70 -4.05 -8.10
C LYS A 97 -11.28 -4.32 -9.53
N GLU A 98 -11.87 -3.57 -10.45
CA GLU A 98 -11.42 -3.62 -11.84
C GLU A 98 -10.10 -2.89 -11.99
N VAL A 99 -9.24 -3.41 -12.86
CA VAL A 99 -7.99 -2.74 -13.16
C VAL A 99 -8.27 -1.56 -14.08
N PRO A 100 -7.93 -0.33 -13.65
CA PRO A 100 -8.13 0.84 -14.51
C PRO A 100 -7.02 0.89 -15.56
N TYR A 101 -7.35 0.59 -16.79
CA TYR A 101 -6.39 0.66 -17.88
C TYR A 101 -6.45 2.03 -18.54
N LEU A 102 -5.30 2.49 -19.01
CA LEU A 102 -5.23 3.71 -19.80
C LEU A 102 -6.04 3.52 -21.07
N PRO A 103 -6.77 4.55 -21.51
CA PRO A 103 -7.51 4.43 -22.76
C PRO A 103 -6.56 4.19 -23.90
N SER A 104 -6.99 3.36 -24.86
CA SER A 104 -6.20 3.12 -26.05
C SER A 104 -6.06 4.41 -26.82
N ARG A 105 -4.85 4.75 -27.21
CA ARG A 105 -4.61 5.93 -28.03
C ARG A 105 -4.94 5.70 -29.48
N ARG A 106 -5.09 4.47 -29.85
CA ARG A 106 -5.48 4.09 -31.18
C ARG A 106 -6.96 4.35 -31.31
N THR A 107 -7.26 5.35 -32.05
CA THR A 107 -8.65 5.68 -32.31
C THR A 107 -9.14 5.08 -33.59
N SER A 108 -8.36 4.34 -34.19
CA SER A 108 -8.71 3.79 -35.49
C SER A 108 -10.09 3.25 -35.52
#